data_446ecb7424443f34183398b566efbee2
#
_entry.id   446ecb7424443f34183398b566efbee2
#
_cell.length_a   1.000
_cell.length_b   1.000
_cell.length_c   1.000
_cell.angle_alpha   90.00
_cell.angle_beta   90.00
_cell.angle_gamma   90.00
#
_symmetry.space_group_name_H-M   'P 1'
#
loop_
_entity.id
_entity.type
_entity.pdbx_description
1 polymer ?
#
loop_
_entity_poly.entity_id
_entity_poly.type
_entity_poly.pdbx_seq_one_letter_code
_entity_poly.pdbx_strand_id
1 'polypeptide(L)'
;MKTTVTSLSVKKLSLAIALASISSFSVSASETLTVYTYDSFAADWGPGPKVEAAFEAKCGCNLELVALDDGVSILNRLRLEGKNAKADIVLGLDNNLMAEAKKTGLLAQHQIDTSSVHLPNGWSDTTFIPYDFGYFAFVYNKEKVTNPPKSLKELVEQRNDLKVIYQDPRTSTPGQGLLLWMKSVYGDDAAQAWKQLSKKTVTVTKGWSEAYSMFLEGESDLVLSYTTSPAYHIIAEKDQRFAAANFSEGHYTQVEVAAKVKSTKHNKLADEFLAFILSDEFQSAMPTGNWMYPVTKVELPKGFETLTVPNKALSFSSEDIAQKRKSWIREWQHALTF
;
A
#
# COMPACT_ATOMS: atom_id res chain seq x y z
N MET A 1 9.55 104.82 32.73
CA MET A 1 8.73 103.63 32.48
C MET A 1 9.58 102.41 32.37
N LYS A 2 9.57 101.53 33.33
CA LYS A 2 10.43 100.34 33.35
C LYS A 2 9.64 99.15 32.81
N THR A 3 10.17 98.55 31.78
CA THR A 3 9.57 97.34 31.22
C THR A 3 10.36 96.09 31.65
N THR A 4 9.76 95.27 32.40
CA THR A 4 10.35 93.99 32.94
C THR A 4 10.25 92.89 31.92
N VAL A 5 11.40 92.28 31.57
CA VAL A 5 11.40 91.07 30.67
C VAL A 5 11.49 89.85 31.55
N THR A 6 10.46 88.99 31.41
CA THR A 6 10.35 87.68 32.09
C THR A 6 11.00 86.60 31.24
N SER A 7 11.98 85.89 31.79
CA SER A 7 12.66 84.75 31.14
C SER A 7 11.80 83.49 31.22
N LEU A 8 11.48 82.87 30.10
CA LEU A 8 10.88 81.54 30.06
C LEU A 8 11.95 80.44 30.12
N SER A 9 11.85 79.62 31.13
CA SER A 9 12.66 78.43 31.35
C SER A 9 12.19 77.29 30.44
N VAL A 10 13.03 76.83 29.48
CA VAL A 10 12.77 75.68 28.63
C VAL A 10 13.13 74.39 29.36
N LYS A 11 12.11 73.61 29.82
CA LYS A 11 12.30 72.26 30.34
C LYS A 11 12.65 71.29 29.19
N LYS A 12 13.84 70.69 29.25
CA LYS A 12 14.27 69.61 28.35
C LYS A 12 13.45 68.34 28.65
N LEU A 13 12.57 67.97 27.74
CA LEU A 13 11.82 66.68 27.79
C LEU A 13 12.73 65.62 27.15
N SER A 14 13.28 64.73 27.98
CA SER A 14 14.07 63.58 27.52
C SER A 14 13.11 62.47 27.05
N LEU A 15 13.05 62.26 25.73
CA LEU A 15 12.26 61.16 25.11
C LEU A 15 13.11 59.89 25.16
N ALA A 16 12.76 59.01 26.12
CA ALA A 16 13.32 57.64 26.18
C ALA A 16 12.67 56.78 25.09
N ILE A 17 13.40 56.52 24.01
CA ILE A 17 12.99 55.55 22.97
C ILE A 17 13.28 54.14 23.51
N ALA A 18 12.22 53.46 23.97
CA ALA A 18 12.29 52.03 24.27
C ALA A 18 12.34 51.24 22.95
N LEU A 19 13.52 50.71 22.61
CA LEU A 19 13.68 49.73 21.52
C LEU A 19 12.99 48.44 21.96
N ALA A 20 11.75 48.22 21.49
CA ALA A 20 11.09 46.92 21.56
C ALA A 20 11.80 46.00 20.56
N SER A 21 12.60 45.08 21.08
CA SER A 21 13.19 43.99 20.27
C SER A 21 12.04 43.08 19.82
N ILE A 22 11.54 43.27 18.61
CA ILE A 22 10.61 42.33 17.95
C ILE A 22 11.48 41.11 17.59
N SER A 23 11.44 40.09 18.46
CA SER A 23 11.94 38.77 18.14
C SER A 23 11.07 38.23 17.01
N SER A 24 11.53 38.31 15.79
CA SER A 24 10.93 37.67 14.64
C SER A 24 11.04 36.17 14.85
N PHE A 25 9.98 35.54 15.35
CA PHE A 25 9.83 34.09 15.24
C PHE A 25 9.74 33.80 13.75
N SER A 26 10.85 33.38 13.15
CA SER A 26 10.82 32.74 11.84
C SER A 26 10.01 31.45 11.99
N VAL A 27 8.76 31.47 11.59
CA VAL A 27 8.03 30.24 11.33
C VAL A 27 8.77 29.58 10.17
N SER A 28 9.65 28.64 10.49
CA SER A 28 10.22 27.75 9.46
C SER A 28 9.04 27.00 8.86
N ALA A 29 8.87 27.08 7.54
CA ALA A 29 7.90 26.22 6.87
C ALA A 29 8.24 24.77 7.22
N SER A 30 7.25 24.02 7.66
CA SER A 30 7.41 22.60 7.95
C SER A 30 7.91 21.87 6.71
N GLU A 31 8.95 21.04 6.84
CA GLU A 31 9.40 20.18 5.73
C GLU A 31 8.26 19.25 5.33
N THR A 32 8.09 19.02 4.02
CA THR A 32 7.08 18.07 3.50
C THR A 32 7.80 16.84 2.98
N LEU A 33 7.37 15.67 3.47
CA LEU A 33 7.76 14.36 2.95
C LEU A 33 6.67 13.86 2.00
N THR A 34 7.00 13.66 0.73
CA THR A 34 6.05 13.17 -0.28
C THR A 34 6.16 11.66 -0.45
N VAL A 35 5.07 10.97 -0.19
CA VAL A 35 4.96 9.50 -0.30
C VAL A 35 4.03 9.13 -1.44
N TYR A 36 4.53 8.43 -2.46
CA TYR A 36 3.67 7.80 -3.46
C TYR A 36 3.13 6.50 -2.91
N THR A 37 1.81 6.40 -2.87
CA THR A 37 1.10 5.21 -2.36
C THR A 37 -0.11 4.89 -3.24
N TYR A 38 -0.88 3.87 -2.90
CA TYR A 38 -2.10 3.49 -3.61
C TYR A 38 -3.35 4.11 -2.97
N ASP A 39 -4.43 4.18 -3.74
CA ASP A 39 -5.64 4.91 -3.38
C ASP A 39 -6.29 4.41 -2.08
N SER A 40 -6.39 3.08 -1.90
CA SER A 40 -6.98 2.51 -0.68
C SER A 40 -6.14 2.74 0.58
N PHE A 41 -4.81 2.90 0.47
CA PHE A 41 -3.98 3.29 1.60
C PHE A 41 -4.25 4.73 2.02
N ALA A 42 -4.35 5.65 1.06
CA ALA A 42 -4.52 7.09 1.29
C ALA A 42 -5.97 7.51 1.55
N ALA A 43 -6.95 6.64 1.29
CA ALA A 43 -8.37 6.94 1.47
C ALA A 43 -8.71 7.24 2.95
N ASP A 44 -9.79 8.00 3.20
CA ASP A 44 -10.24 8.35 4.55
C ASP A 44 -10.50 7.13 5.44
N TRP A 45 -10.90 6.02 4.85
CA TRP A 45 -11.14 4.74 5.53
C TRP A 45 -9.89 3.84 5.58
N GLY A 46 -8.84 4.18 4.85
CA GLY A 46 -7.57 3.46 4.83
C GLY A 46 -6.68 3.78 6.02
N PRO A 47 -5.47 3.20 6.10
CA PRO A 47 -4.55 3.47 7.18
C PRO A 47 -3.87 4.84 7.09
N GLY A 48 -3.87 5.47 5.89
CA GLY A 48 -3.15 6.70 5.58
C GLY A 48 -3.38 7.83 6.58
N PRO A 49 -4.63 8.25 6.86
CA PRO A 49 -4.88 9.37 7.79
C PRO A 49 -4.32 9.13 9.20
N LYS A 50 -4.36 7.88 9.68
CA LYS A 50 -3.79 7.53 10.99
C LYS A 50 -2.26 7.53 10.97
N VAL A 51 -1.66 7.03 9.90
CA VAL A 51 -0.21 7.02 9.67
C VAL A 51 0.32 8.45 9.54
N GLU A 52 -0.36 9.31 8.77
CA GLU A 52 -0.04 10.71 8.58
C GLU A 52 -0.04 11.45 9.92
N ALA A 53 -1.15 11.42 10.65
CA ALA A 53 -1.26 12.09 11.94
C ALA A 53 -0.19 11.62 12.96
N ALA A 54 0.11 10.31 13.01
CA ALA A 54 1.11 9.77 13.93
C ALA A 54 2.54 10.18 13.54
N PHE A 55 2.87 10.16 12.26
CA PHE A 55 4.19 10.56 11.80
C PHE A 55 4.42 12.06 11.94
N GLU A 56 3.46 12.90 11.56
CA GLU A 56 3.53 14.36 11.69
C GLU A 56 3.71 14.81 13.15
N ALA A 57 3.00 14.16 14.08
CA ALA A 57 3.17 14.41 15.50
C ALA A 57 4.60 14.09 15.99
N LYS A 58 5.28 13.12 15.38
CA LYS A 58 6.63 12.69 15.73
C LYS A 58 7.71 13.56 15.10
N CYS A 59 7.56 13.92 13.82
CA CYS A 59 8.59 14.66 13.07
C CYS A 59 8.43 16.19 13.15
N GLY A 60 7.24 16.70 13.45
CA GLY A 60 6.92 18.13 13.30
C GLY A 60 6.97 18.59 11.83
N CYS A 61 6.79 17.66 10.91
CA CYS A 61 6.80 17.87 9.46
C CYS A 61 5.38 17.76 8.89
N ASN A 62 5.24 17.85 7.57
CA ASN A 62 4.03 17.55 6.83
C ASN A 62 4.26 16.25 6.01
N LEU A 63 3.33 15.30 6.06
CA LEU A 63 3.35 14.09 5.26
C LEU A 63 2.32 14.20 4.12
N GLU A 64 2.77 14.23 2.88
CA GLU A 64 1.90 14.29 1.70
C GLU A 64 1.76 12.89 1.09
N LEU A 65 0.58 12.29 1.19
CA LEU A 65 0.25 11.02 0.53
C LEU A 65 -0.29 11.29 -0.87
N VAL A 66 0.44 10.87 -1.89
CA VAL A 66 0.03 11.00 -3.30
C VAL A 66 -0.51 9.66 -3.77
N ALA A 67 -1.83 9.57 -3.88
CA ALA A 67 -2.54 8.36 -4.28
C ALA A 67 -2.40 8.04 -5.77
N LEU A 68 -2.19 6.78 -6.08
CA LEU A 68 -2.17 6.19 -7.42
C LEU A 68 -3.16 5.01 -7.47
N ASP A 69 -3.49 4.52 -8.65
CA ASP A 69 -4.50 3.45 -8.78
C ASP A 69 -4.14 2.19 -7.95
N ASP A 70 -2.84 1.77 -7.96
CA ASP A 70 -2.37 0.58 -7.24
C ASP A 70 -0.82 0.48 -7.29
N GLY A 71 -0.22 -0.52 -6.64
CA GLY A 71 1.23 -0.64 -6.46
C GLY A 71 2.06 -0.70 -7.74
N VAL A 72 1.60 -1.40 -8.79
CA VAL A 72 2.32 -1.41 -10.07
C VAL A 72 2.30 -0.03 -10.73
N SER A 73 1.21 0.73 -10.56
CA SER A 73 1.12 2.12 -11.04
C SER A 73 2.14 3.03 -10.34
N ILE A 74 2.45 2.78 -9.06
CA ILE A 74 3.51 3.50 -8.33
C ILE A 74 4.88 3.29 -9.03
N LEU A 75 5.23 2.04 -9.32
CA LEU A 75 6.50 1.74 -10.01
C LEU A 75 6.55 2.34 -11.42
N ASN A 76 5.43 2.29 -12.15
CA ASN A 76 5.34 2.87 -13.49
C ASN A 76 5.53 4.39 -13.45
N ARG A 77 4.93 5.09 -12.50
CA ARG A 77 5.10 6.52 -12.30
C ARG A 77 6.55 6.87 -11.94
N LEU A 78 7.14 6.13 -10.98
CA LEU A 78 8.54 6.32 -10.60
C LEU A 78 9.48 6.17 -11.80
N ARG A 79 9.24 5.20 -12.68
CA ARG A 79 10.01 5.01 -13.92
C ARG A 79 9.85 6.16 -14.90
N LEU A 80 8.63 6.64 -15.06
CA LEU A 80 8.31 7.74 -15.97
C LEU A 80 9.01 9.03 -15.55
N GLU A 81 9.01 9.33 -14.26
CA GLU A 81 9.64 10.52 -13.69
C GLU A 81 11.17 10.38 -13.60
N GLY A 82 11.66 9.16 -13.42
CA GLY A 82 13.09 8.83 -13.35
C GLY A 82 13.79 9.59 -12.22
N LYS A 83 14.91 10.26 -12.56
CA LYS A 83 15.68 11.06 -11.58
C LYS A 83 14.97 12.35 -11.12
N ASN A 84 13.87 12.70 -11.78
CA ASN A 84 13.05 13.85 -11.44
C ASN A 84 11.81 13.48 -10.62
N ALA A 85 11.78 12.25 -10.09
CA ALA A 85 10.69 11.81 -9.23
C ALA A 85 10.49 12.79 -8.07
N LYS A 86 9.22 13.13 -7.82
CA LYS A 86 8.86 14.06 -6.75
C LYS A 86 8.64 13.34 -5.41
N ALA A 87 8.48 12.02 -5.44
CA ALA A 87 8.37 11.23 -4.23
C ALA A 87 9.71 11.16 -3.49
N ASP A 88 9.64 11.22 -2.18
CA ASP A 88 10.73 10.88 -1.26
C ASP A 88 10.70 9.40 -0.91
N ILE A 89 9.49 8.85 -0.80
CA ILE A 89 9.19 7.44 -0.49
C ILE A 89 8.21 6.88 -1.52
N VAL A 90 8.38 5.61 -1.86
CA VAL A 90 7.34 4.77 -2.47
C VAL A 90 6.88 3.76 -1.43
N LEU A 91 5.56 3.64 -1.21
CA LEU A 91 4.91 2.74 -0.27
C LEU A 91 3.77 2.03 -0.98
N GLY A 92 3.80 0.69 -1.05
CA GLY A 92 2.77 -0.09 -1.75
C GLY A 92 3.30 -0.85 -2.97
N LEU A 93 4.63 -0.95 -3.13
CA LEU A 93 5.21 -2.03 -3.93
C LEU A 93 5.08 -3.33 -3.14
N ASP A 94 5.34 -4.46 -3.80
CA ASP A 94 5.35 -5.75 -3.13
C ASP A 94 6.61 -6.56 -3.41
N ASN A 95 6.78 -7.67 -2.69
CA ASN A 95 7.90 -8.59 -2.86
C ASN A 95 8.08 -9.07 -4.32
N ASN A 96 7.00 -9.10 -5.11
CA ASN A 96 7.02 -9.55 -6.50
C ASN A 96 7.58 -8.48 -7.45
N LEU A 97 7.59 -7.21 -7.04
CA LEU A 97 8.13 -6.09 -7.81
C LEU A 97 9.55 -5.67 -7.41
N MET A 98 10.05 -6.16 -6.26
CA MET A 98 11.33 -5.68 -5.68
C MET A 98 12.50 -5.76 -6.66
N ALA A 99 12.72 -6.90 -7.31
CA ALA A 99 13.86 -7.06 -8.23
C ALA A 99 13.72 -6.14 -9.47
N GLU A 100 12.51 -5.94 -9.96
CA GLU A 100 12.25 -5.03 -11.08
C GLU A 100 12.41 -3.56 -10.68
N ALA A 101 11.98 -3.20 -9.46
CA ALA A 101 12.16 -1.87 -8.92
C ALA A 101 13.64 -1.54 -8.68
N LYS A 102 14.43 -2.47 -8.12
CA LYS A 102 15.89 -2.32 -7.96
C LYS A 102 16.60 -2.08 -9.30
N LYS A 103 16.21 -2.78 -10.37
CA LYS A 103 16.80 -2.59 -11.71
C LYS A 103 16.63 -1.18 -12.27
N THR A 104 15.70 -0.40 -11.75
CA THR A 104 15.55 1.02 -12.16
C THR A 104 16.73 1.89 -11.72
N GLY A 105 17.42 1.51 -10.64
CA GLY A 105 18.47 2.32 -10.02
C GLY A 105 17.95 3.58 -9.33
N LEU A 106 16.64 3.73 -9.15
CA LEU A 106 15.98 4.92 -8.60
C LEU A 106 15.75 4.84 -7.09
N LEU A 107 15.97 3.69 -6.46
CA LEU A 107 15.80 3.47 -5.03
C LEU A 107 17.14 3.45 -4.31
N ALA A 108 17.13 3.92 -3.07
CA ALA A 108 18.31 3.96 -2.20
C ALA A 108 18.28 2.78 -1.22
N GLN A 109 19.46 2.36 -0.77
CA GLN A 109 19.58 1.44 0.36
C GLN A 109 19.29 2.18 1.67
N HIS A 110 18.74 1.45 2.64
CA HIS A 110 18.54 1.90 4.02
C HIS A 110 19.49 1.20 4.99
N GLN A 111 19.57 1.73 6.22
CA GLN A 111 20.32 1.12 7.33
C GLN A 111 19.41 0.89 8.55
N ILE A 112 18.12 0.76 8.31
CA ILE A 112 17.13 0.51 9.36
C ILE A 112 17.29 -0.91 9.89
N ASP A 113 17.28 -1.07 11.20
CA ASP A 113 17.25 -2.37 11.85
C ASP A 113 15.90 -3.06 11.61
N THR A 114 15.93 -4.19 10.93
CA THR A 114 14.76 -5.01 10.60
C THR A 114 14.63 -6.25 11.47
N SER A 115 15.33 -6.31 12.60
CA SER A 115 15.32 -7.48 13.51
C SER A 115 13.94 -7.73 14.15
N SER A 116 13.09 -6.69 14.22
CA SER A 116 11.69 -6.81 14.69
C SER A 116 10.73 -7.39 13.67
N VAL A 117 11.16 -7.59 12.42
CA VAL A 117 10.31 -8.13 11.35
C VAL A 117 10.13 -9.64 11.52
N HIS A 118 8.87 -10.06 11.55
CA HIS A 118 8.46 -11.46 11.68
C HIS A 118 7.62 -11.87 10.46
N LEU A 119 8.30 -12.29 9.40
CA LEU A 119 7.69 -12.87 8.21
C LEU A 119 7.98 -14.38 8.17
N PRO A 120 7.09 -15.22 7.60
CA PRO A 120 7.28 -16.67 7.53
C PRO A 120 8.64 -17.11 6.94
N ASN A 121 9.17 -16.33 5.98
CA ASN A 121 10.44 -16.61 5.30
C ASN A 121 11.60 -15.71 5.78
N GLY A 122 11.40 -14.93 6.87
CA GLY A 122 12.35 -13.92 7.32
C GLY A 122 12.43 -12.71 6.39
N TRP A 123 13.30 -11.76 6.72
CA TRP A 123 13.55 -10.55 5.93
C TRP A 123 15.02 -10.14 6.02
N SER A 124 15.65 -9.81 4.89
CA SER A 124 17.05 -9.38 4.84
C SER A 124 17.35 -8.37 3.74
N ASP A 125 16.32 -7.77 3.12
CA ASP A 125 16.49 -6.76 2.08
C ASP A 125 17.00 -5.44 2.66
N THR A 126 17.91 -4.77 1.94
CA THR A 126 18.51 -3.49 2.36
C THR A 126 18.00 -2.29 1.57
N THR A 127 17.08 -2.49 0.65
CA THR A 127 16.44 -1.41 -0.14
C THR A 127 15.01 -1.16 0.31
N PHE A 128 14.32 -2.24 0.72
CA PHE A 128 12.91 -2.21 1.08
C PHE A 128 12.68 -2.53 2.54
N ILE A 129 11.71 -1.83 3.15
CA ILE A 129 11.14 -2.14 4.46
C ILE A 129 9.77 -2.76 4.23
N PRO A 130 9.50 -3.98 4.74
CA PRO A 130 8.18 -4.58 4.68
C PRO A 130 7.27 -3.91 5.72
N TYR A 131 5.97 -3.80 5.42
CA TYR A 131 5.07 -3.18 6.39
C TYR A 131 3.81 -4.00 6.70
N ASP A 132 3.38 -4.84 5.77
CA ASP A 132 2.33 -5.82 6.00
C ASP A 132 2.46 -7.01 5.05
N PHE A 133 1.65 -8.03 5.27
CA PHE A 133 1.58 -9.19 4.38
C PHE A 133 0.22 -9.87 4.42
N GLY A 134 -0.05 -10.66 3.39
CA GLY A 134 -1.24 -11.48 3.28
C GLY A 134 -1.13 -12.51 2.17
N TYR A 135 -2.26 -13.15 1.89
CA TYR A 135 -2.37 -14.18 0.87
C TYR A 135 -3.55 -13.87 -0.03
N PHE A 136 -3.35 -13.87 -1.33
CA PHE A 136 -4.43 -13.64 -2.28
C PHE A 136 -5.51 -14.71 -2.15
N ALA A 137 -6.76 -14.29 -2.22
CA ALA A 137 -7.92 -15.17 -2.20
C ALA A 137 -9.07 -14.55 -2.99
N PHE A 138 -9.99 -15.39 -3.45
CA PHE A 138 -11.27 -14.91 -3.94
C PHE A 138 -12.26 -14.79 -2.77
N VAL A 139 -12.75 -13.58 -2.56
CA VAL A 139 -13.75 -13.26 -1.54
C VAL A 139 -15.14 -13.40 -2.15
N TYR A 140 -16.08 -13.89 -1.36
CA TYR A 140 -17.47 -14.15 -1.76
C TYR A 140 -18.46 -13.90 -0.63
N ASN A 141 -19.73 -13.71 -0.99
CA ASN A 141 -20.82 -13.64 -0.03
C ASN A 141 -21.43 -15.04 0.16
N LYS A 142 -21.41 -15.58 1.39
CA LYS A 142 -21.90 -16.92 1.75
C LYS A 142 -23.40 -17.15 1.48
N GLU A 143 -24.18 -16.06 1.47
CA GLU A 143 -25.61 -16.13 1.16
C GLU A 143 -25.88 -16.29 -0.35
N LYS A 144 -24.94 -15.77 -1.19
CA LYS A 144 -25.02 -15.88 -2.65
C LYS A 144 -24.31 -17.13 -3.18
N VAL A 145 -23.14 -17.45 -2.62
CA VAL A 145 -22.31 -18.60 -3.02
C VAL A 145 -22.24 -19.61 -1.88
N THR A 146 -23.22 -20.50 -1.83
CA THR A 146 -23.33 -21.51 -0.76
C THR A 146 -22.34 -22.66 -0.89
N ASN A 147 -21.80 -22.88 -2.10
CA ASN A 147 -20.77 -23.88 -2.38
C ASN A 147 -19.59 -23.20 -3.09
N PRO A 148 -18.68 -22.53 -2.35
CA PRO A 148 -17.53 -21.85 -2.94
C PRO A 148 -16.55 -22.86 -3.53
N PRO A 149 -15.77 -22.48 -4.58
CA PRO A 149 -14.75 -23.34 -5.17
C PRO A 149 -13.66 -23.64 -4.14
N LYS A 150 -13.16 -24.87 -4.15
CA LYS A 150 -12.14 -25.38 -3.20
C LYS A 150 -10.73 -25.41 -3.79
N SER A 151 -10.61 -25.01 -5.05
CA SER A 151 -9.33 -24.91 -5.74
C SER A 151 -9.39 -23.85 -6.84
N LEU A 152 -8.23 -23.33 -7.24
CA LEU A 152 -8.13 -22.41 -8.36
C LEU A 152 -8.54 -23.13 -9.66
N LYS A 153 -8.17 -24.40 -9.80
CA LYS A 153 -8.58 -25.23 -10.93
C LYS A 153 -10.10 -25.42 -11.00
N GLU A 154 -10.73 -25.71 -9.89
CA GLU A 154 -12.19 -25.81 -9.82
C GLU A 154 -12.86 -24.50 -10.25
N LEU A 155 -12.41 -23.35 -9.71
CA LEU A 155 -12.93 -22.04 -10.12
C LEU A 155 -12.78 -21.81 -11.62
N VAL A 156 -11.61 -22.06 -12.16
CA VAL A 156 -11.29 -21.76 -13.57
C VAL A 156 -11.99 -22.72 -14.52
N GLU A 157 -11.97 -24.03 -14.25
CA GLU A 157 -12.34 -25.07 -15.21
C GLU A 157 -13.80 -25.52 -15.09
N GLN A 158 -14.39 -25.47 -13.87
CA GLN A 158 -15.67 -26.14 -13.59
C GLN A 158 -16.79 -25.16 -13.22
N ARG A 159 -16.49 -24.06 -12.56
CA ARG A 159 -17.51 -23.13 -12.01
C ARG A 159 -17.91 -22.05 -13.02
N ASN A 160 -18.59 -22.49 -14.10
CA ASN A 160 -19.12 -21.57 -15.12
C ASN A 160 -20.39 -20.82 -14.69
N ASP A 161 -20.94 -21.19 -13.54
CA ASP A 161 -22.05 -20.56 -12.86
C ASP A 161 -21.65 -19.28 -12.09
N LEU A 162 -20.33 -19.07 -11.85
CA LEU A 162 -19.81 -17.95 -11.05
C LEU A 162 -19.22 -16.85 -11.93
N LYS A 163 -19.46 -15.61 -11.53
CA LYS A 163 -18.88 -14.40 -12.12
C LYS A 163 -17.73 -13.90 -11.25
N VAL A 164 -16.66 -13.44 -11.90
CA VAL A 164 -15.41 -13.03 -11.24
C VAL A 164 -15.01 -11.63 -11.65
N ILE A 165 -14.51 -10.83 -10.71
CA ILE A 165 -13.78 -9.59 -10.96
C ILE A 165 -12.36 -9.75 -10.39
N TYR A 166 -11.37 -9.30 -11.15
CA TYR A 166 -9.97 -9.22 -10.72
C TYR A 166 -9.28 -7.99 -11.33
N GLN A 167 -8.06 -7.69 -10.91
CA GLN A 167 -7.34 -6.50 -11.29
C GLN A 167 -6.33 -6.77 -12.41
N ASP A 168 -5.99 -5.72 -13.16
CA ASP A 168 -5.04 -5.76 -14.27
C ASP A 168 -3.59 -5.92 -13.75
N PRO A 169 -2.84 -6.95 -14.16
CA PRO A 169 -1.47 -7.18 -13.71
C PRO A 169 -0.47 -6.11 -14.21
N ARG A 170 -0.90 -5.19 -15.08
CA ARG A 170 -0.07 -4.08 -15.58
C ARG A 170 -0.14 -2.85 -14.71
N THR A 171 -1.12 -2.75 -13.81
CA THR A 171 -1.38 -1.58 -12.96
C THR A 171 -1.48 -1.93 -11.48
N SER A 172 -1.87 -3.16 -11.14
CA SER A 172 -2.22 -3.62 -9.80
C SER A 172 -1.29 -4.73 -9.29
N THR A 173 -0.88 -4.66 -8.02
CA THR A 173 -0.15 -5.73 -7.33
C THR A 173 -1.03 -6.96 -7.10
N PRO A 174 -2.32 -6.87 -6.67
CA PRO A 174 -3.22 -8.02 -6.68
C PRO A 174 -3.39 -8.67 -8.05
N GLY A 175 -3.55 -7.88 -9.11
CA GLY A 175 -3.61 -8.41 -10.48
C GLY A 175 -2.35 -9.17 -10.88
N GLN A 176 -1.18 -8.63 -10.51
CA GLN A 176 0.09 -9.35 -10.67
C GLN A 176 0.13 -10.61 -9.80
N GLY A 177 -0.37 -10.56 -8.58
CA GLY A 177 -0.48 -11.71 -7.70
C GLY A 177 -1.28 -12.84 -8.31
N LEU A 178 -2.43 -12.55 -8.93
CA LEU A 178 -3.21 -13.57 -9.66
C LEU A 178 -2.43 -14.12 -10.88
N LEU A 179 -1.72 -13.27 -11.61
CA LEU A 179 -0.88 -13.71 -12.72
C LEU A 179 0.14 -14.77 -12.26
N LEU A 180 0.80 -14.50 -11.14
CA LEU A 180 1.79 -15.40 -10.55
C LEU A 180 1.14 -16.66 -9.96
N TRP A 181 -0.02 -16.52 -9.33
CA TRP A 181 -0.78 -17.64 -8.79
C TRP A 181 -1.22 -18.59 -9.91
N MET A 182 -1.75 -18.06 -11.01
CA MET A 182 -2.09 -18.85 -12.21
C MET A 182 -0.86 -19.58 -12.75
N LYS A 183 0.28 -18.92 -12.84
CA LYS A 183 1.54 -19.57 -13.30
C LYS A 183 2.02 -20.63 -12.31
N SER A 184 1.84 -20.43 -11.01
CA SER A 184 2.22 -21.42 -9.99
C SER A 184 1.40 -22.71 -10.05
N VAL A 185 0.12 -22.60 -10.44
CA VAL A 185 -0.83 -23.72 -10.48
C VAL A 185 -0.84 -24.42 -11.85
N TYR A 186 -0.75 -23.64 -12.92
CA TYR A 186 -0.93 -24.13 -14.28
C TYR A 186 0.36 -24.26 -15.10
N GLY A 187 1.44 -23.63 -14.67
CA GLY A 187 2.69 -23.68 -15.42
C GLY A 187 2.52 -23.24 -16.87
N ASP A 188 2.83 -24.11 -17.82
CA ASP A 188 2.74 -23.83 -19.26
C ASP A 188 1.28 -23.81 -19.78
N ASP A 189 0.35 -24.41 -19.05
CA ASP A 189 -1.09 -24.41 -19.39
C ASP A 189 -1.81 -23.12 -18.98
N ALA A 190 -1.12 -22.13 -18.39
CA ALA A 190 -1.72 -20.91 -17.88
C ALA A 190 -2.47 -20.11 -18.96
N ALA A 191 -2.00 -20.10 -20.21
CA ALA A 191 -2.70 -19.43 -21.32
C ALA A 191 -4.11 -20.01 -21.53
N GLN A 192 -4.25 -21.33 -21.45
CA GLN A 192 -5.56 -21.99 -21.59
C GLN A 192 -6.44 -21.71 -20.37
N ALA A 193 -5.86 -21.70 -19.17
CA ALA A 193 -6.57 -21.37 -17.94
C ALA A 193 -7.12 -19.92 -17.97
N TRP A 194 -6.35 -18.98 -18.49
CA TRP A 194 -6.80 -17.59 -18.70
C TRP A 194 -7.98 -17.49 -19.65
N LYS A 195 -7.96 -18.24 -20.77
CA LYS A 195 -9.10 -18.32 -21.72
C LYS A 195 -10.37 -18.86 -21.04
N GLN A 196 -10.23 -19.77 -20.09
CA GLN A 196 -11.38 -20.30 -19.35
C GLN A 196 -11.88 -19.28 -18.31
N LEU A 197 -10.98 -18.66 -17.55
CA LEU A 197 -11.34 -17.65 -16.58
C LEU A 197 -12.01 -16.42 -17.23
N SER A 198 -11.55 -16.01 -18.42
CA SER A 198 -12.11 -14.86 -19.15
C SER A 198 -13.61 -15.01 -19.46
N LYS A 199 -14.09 -16.24 -19.68
CA LYS A 199 -15.50 -16.50 -19.99
C LYS A 199 -16.45 -16.15 -18.85
N LYS A 200 -15.95 -16.10 -17.63
CA LYS A 200 -16.69 -15.75 -16.42
C LYS A 200 -16.22 -14.44 -15.78
N THR A 201 -15.26 -13.77 -16.38
CA THR A 201 -14.76 -12.47 -15.91
C THR A 201 -15.72 -11.36 -16.35
N VAL A 202 -16.29 -10.64 -15.38
CA VAL A 202 -17.16 -9.49 -15.62
C VAL A 202 -16.33 -8.34 -16.17
N THR A 203 -15.25 -8.02 -15.46
CA THR A 203 -14.31 -6.97 -15.84
C THR A 203 -12.94 -7.19 -15.20
N VAL A 204 -11.95 -6.47 -15.72
CA VAL A 204 -10.60 -6.38 -15.17
C VAL A 204 -10.36 -4.91 -14.83
N THR A 205 -10.26 -4.60 -13.54
CA THR A 205 -10.16 -3.22 -13.04
C THR A 205 -8.71 -2.74 -12.98
N LYS A 206 -8.50 -1.43 -12.88
CA LYS A 206 -7.16 -0.85 -12.74
C LYS A 206 -6.50 -1.16 -11.40
N GLY A 207 -7.29 -1.14 -10.32
CA GLY A 207 -6.85 -1.31 -8.96
C GLY A 207 -7.86 -2.09 -8.12
N TRP A 208 -7.46 -2.32 -6.87
CA TRP A 208 -8.22 -3.14 -5.93
C TRP A 208 -9.53 -2.47 -5.50
N SER A 209 -9.53 -1.16 -5.20
CA SER A 209 -10.70 -0.43 -4.69
C SER A 209 -11.89 -0.54 -5.62
N GLU A 210 -11.67 -0.34 -6.92
CA GLU A 210 -12.72 -0.45 -7.93
C GLU A 210 -13.32 -1.86 -7.99
N ALA A 211 -12.46 -2.89 -7.99
CA ALA A 211 -12.90 -4.29 -8.03
C ALA A 211 -13.76 -4.64 -6.81
N TYR A 212 -13.31 -4.24 -5.63
CA TYR A 212 -13.99 -4.57 -4.39
C TYR A 212 -15.34 -3.83 -4.26
N SER A 213 -15.40 -2.55 -4.66
CA SER A 213 -16.66 -1.79 -4.71
C SER A 213 -17.69 -2.45 -5.62
N MET A 214 -17.30 -2.82 -6.85
CA MET A 214 -18.20 -3.50 -7.80
C MET A 214 -18.72 -4.84 -7.24
N PHE A 215 -17.86 -5.59 -6.54
CA PHE A 215 -18.28 -6.82 -5.87
C PHE A 215 -19.30 -6.56 -4.77
N LEU A 216 -19.11 -5.54 -3.93
CA LEU A 216 -20.06 -5.17 -2.87
C LEU A 216 -21.40 -4.70 -3.45
N GLU A 217 -21.40 -4.05 -4.62
CA GLU A 217 -22.58 -3.67 -5.39
C GLU A 217 -23.28 -4.88 -6.04
N GLY A 218 -22.64 -6.05 -6.02
CA GLY A 218 -23.21 -7.32 -6.50
C GLY A 218 -22.96 -7.62 -7.97
N GLU A 219 -22.01 -6.93 -8.62
CA GLU A 219 -21.66 -7.13 -10.02
C GLU A 219 -20.96 -8.48 -10.28
N SER A 220 -20.39 -9.10 -9.25
CA SER A 220 -19.78 -10.43 -9.33
C SER A 220 -20.10 -11.30 -8.12
N ASP A 221 -19.88 -12.61 -8.26
CA ASP A 221 -20.00 -13.58 -7.18
C ASP A 221 -18.70 -13.68 -6.36
N LEU A 222 -17.56 -13.47 -7.03
CA LEU A 222 -16.23 -13.50 -6.42
C LEU A 222 -15.42 -12.30 -6.89
N VAL A 223 -14.59 -11.78 -5.99
CA VAL A 223 -13.58 -10.76 -6.27
C VAL A 223 -12.21 -11.23 -5.79
N LEU A 224 -11.18 -10.97 -6.60
CA LEU A 224 -9.81 -11.16 -6.15
C LEU A 224 -9.47 -10.14 -5.06
N SER A 225 -9.07 -10.64 -3.90
CA SER A 225 -8.65 -9.88 -2.74
C SER A 225 -7.71 -10.73 -1.87
N TYR A 226 -7.93 -10.76 -0.55
CA TYR A 226 -7.05 -11.47 0.39
C TYR A 226 -7.82 -12.37 1.34
N THR A 227 -7.13 -13.35 1.92
CA THR A 227 -7.69 -14.18 2.99
C THR A 227 -8.10 -13.34 4.21
N THR A 228 -7.53 -12.15 4.37
CA THR A 228 -7.81 -11.22 5.46
C THR A 228 -8.96 -10.26 5.18
N SER A 229 -9.41 -10.10 3.95
CA SER A 229 -10.47 -9.15 3.59
C SER A 229 -11.78 -9.31 4.37
N PRO A 230 -12.21 -10.53 4.76
CA PRO A 230 -13.40 -10.68 5.60
C PRO A 230 -13.31 -9.99 6.96
N ALA A 231 -12.09 -9.68 7.47
CA ALA A 231 -11.91 -8.97 8.73
C ALA A 231 -12.58 -7.59 8.75
N TYR A 232 -12.53 -6.86 7.62
CA TYR A 232 -13.23 -5.58 7.48
C TYR A 232 -14.72 -5.74 7.81
N HIS A 233 -15.38 -6.67 7.17
CA HIS A 233 -16.81 -6.89 7.36
C HIS A 233 -17.12 -7.35 8.79
N ILE A 234 -16.34 -8.30 9.33
CA ILE A 234 -16.54 -8.84 10.68
C ILE A 234 -16.33 -7.76 11.75
N ILE A 235 -15.27 -6.97 11.62
CA ILE A 235 -14.83 -6.05 12.67
C ILE A 235 -15.50 -4.68 12.55
N ALA A 236 -15.50 -4.07 11.35
CA ALA A 236 -16.03 -2.73 11.14
C ALA A 236 -17.54 -2.73 10.92
N GLU A 237 -18.06 -3.64 10.10
CA GLU A 237 -19.49 -3.68 9.73
C GLU A 237 -20.32 -4.63 10.57
N LYS A 238 -19.71 -5.50 11.41
CA LYS A 238 -20.38 -6.58 12.14
C LYS A 238 -21.13 -7.56 11.23
N ASP A 239 -20.64 -7.69 10.01
CA ASP A 239 -21.21 -8.52 8.96
C ASP A 239 -20.38 -9.79 8.75
N GLN A 240 -20.99 -10.96 8.93
CA GLN A 240 -20.34 -12.26 8.79
C GLN A 240 -20.64 -12.94 7.44
N ARG A 241 -21.29 -12.27 6.53
CA ARG A 241 -21.68 -12.86 5.23
C ARG A 241 -20.50 -13.10 4.30
N PHE A 242 -19.41 -12.35 4.46
CA PHE A 242 -18.27 -12.45 3.56
C PHE A 242 -17.21 -13.44 4.07
N ALA A 243 -16.62 -14.19 3.14
CA ALA A 243 -15.59 -15.17 3.41
C ALA A 243 -14.57 -15.22 2.26
N ALA A 244 -13.37 -15.71 2.54
CA ALA A 244 -12.36 -16.02 1.54
C ALA A 244 -12.40 -17.51 1.19
N ALA A 245 -12.46 -17.84 -0.10
CA ALA A 245 -12.37 -19.22 -0.56
C ALA A 245 -11.00 -19.81 -0.26
N ASN A 246 -10.95 -20.99 0.31
CA ASN A 246 -9.71 -21.68 0.69
C ASN A 246 -9.35 -22.71 -0.39
N PHE A 247 -8.27 -22.48 -1.11
CA PHE A 247 -7.84 -23.29 -2.25
C PHE A 247 -6.79 -24.33 -1.87
N SER A 248 -7.02 -25.55 -2.30
CA SER A 248 -6.19 -26.72 -1.97
C SER A 248 -4.77 -26.65 -2.56
N GLU A 249 -4.56 -25.93 -3.66
CA GLU A 249 -3.24 -25.72 -4.26
C GLU A 249 -2.36 -24.79 -3.40
N GLY A 250 -2.97 -24.08 -2.46
CA GLY A 250 -2.35 -23.00 -1.68
C GLY A 250 -2.69 -21.61 -2.20
N HIS A 251 -2.24 -20.60 -1.49
CA HIS A 251 -2.48 -19.20 -1.79
C HIS A 251 -1.16 -18.48 -2.05
N TYR A 252 -1.16 -17.60 -3.03
CA TYR A 252 0.03 -16.83 -3.37
C TYR A 252 0.24 -15.69 -2.37
N THR A 253 1.48 -15.55 -1.89
CA THR A 253 1.85 -14.61 -0.83
C THR A 253 2.15 -13.24 -1.40
N GLN A 254 1.67 -12.20 -0.72
CA GLN A 254 2.11 -10.82 -0.89
C GLN A 254 2.75 -10.31 0.39
N VAL A 255 3.87 -9.61 0.25
CA VAL A 255 4.47 -8.77 1.29
C VAL A 255 4.59 -7.37 0.72
N GLU A 256 3.89 -6.42 1.30
CA GLU A 256 3.95 -5.04 0.86
C GLU A 256 5.18 -4.34 1.44
N VAL A 257 5.77 -3.46 0.64
CA VAL A 257 7.06 -2.85 0.96
C VAL A 257 7.10 -1.36 0.63
N ALA A 258 7.89 -0.64 1.41
CA ALA A 258 8.25 0.74 1.16
C ALA A 258 9.75 0.88 0.86
N ALA A 259 10.11 1.93 0.11
CA ALA A 259 11.52 2.24 -0.19
C ALA A 259 11.74 3.74 -0.35
N LYS A 260 12.96 4.19 0.00
CA LYS A 260 13.41 5.55 -0.20
C LYS A 260 13.78 5.79 -1.66
N VAL A 261 13.31 6.88 -2.25
CA VAL A 261 13.69 7.32 -3.59
C VAL A 261 15.05 7.96 -3.54
N LYS A 262 15.95 7.54 -4.43
CA LYS A 262 17.36 7.94 -4.42
C LYS A 262 17.57 9.45 -4.67
N SER A 263 16.65 10.11 -5.38
CA SER A 263 16.73 11.55 -5.69
C SER A 263 16.14 12.45 -4.59
N THR A 264 15.62 11.88 -3.49
CA THR A 264 15.07 12.67 -2.38
C THR A 264 16.07 13.69 -1.86
N LYS A 265 15.58 14.87 -1.51
CA LYS A 265 16.34 15.90 -0.82
C LYS A 265 16.11 15.88 0.69
N HIS A 266 15.12 15.14 1.15
CA HIS A 266 14.70 14.99 2.54
C HIS A 266 15.23 13.67 3.14
N ASN A 267 16.53 13.36 2.91
CA ASN A 267 17.10 12.05 3.26
C ASN A 267 16.86 11.63 4.72
N LYS A 268 17.07 12.58 5.66
CA LYS A 268 16.89 12.30 7.08
C LYS A 268 15.42 11.98 7.40
N LEU A 269 14.49 12.80 6.90
CA LEU A 269 13.06 12.62 7.14
C LEU A 269 12.54 11.32 6.48
N ALA A 270 13.06 10.97 5.30
CA ALA A 270 12.76 9.72 4.64
C ALA A 270 13.26 8.49 5.43
N ASP A 271 14.45 8.55 6.02
CA ASP A 271 14.97 7.48 6.89
C ASP A 271 14.16 7.38 8.20
N GLU A 272 13.75 8.51 8.78
CA GLU A 272 12.84 8.54 9.94
C GLU A 272 11.49 7.89 9.62
N PHE A 273 10.93 8.16 8.43
CA PHE A 273 9.68 7.52 7.99
C PHE A 273 9.85 6.01 7.78
N LEU A 274 10.94 5.56 7.14
CA LEU A 274 11.21 4.13 6.98
C LEU A 274 11.37 3.41 8.34
N ALA A 275 12.01 4.06 9.32
CA ALA A 275 12.09 3.52 10.68
C ALA A 275 10.73 3.50 11.37
N PHE A 276 9.90 4.54 11.15
CA PHE A 276 8.56 4.65 11.71
C PHE A 276 7.63 3.54 11.20
N ILE A 277 7.82 3.04 9.97
CA ILE A 277 7.06 1.91 9.42
C ILE A 277 7.10 0.68 10.33
N LEU A 278 8.20 0.44 11.05
CA LEU A 278 8.33 -0.71 11.96
C LEU A 278 7.90 -0.40 13.40
N SER A 279 7.41 0.80 13.68
CA SER A 279 6.90 1.17 15.01
C SER A 279 5.52 0.57 15.29
N ASP A 280 5.18 0.47 16.57
CA ASP A 280 3.87 -0.03 16.99
C ASP A 280 2.72 0.86 16.50
N GLU A 281 2.94 2.18 16.39
CA GLU A 281 1.95 3.13 15.90
C GLU A 281 1.57 2.85 14.44
N PHE A 282 2.57 2.63 13.57
CA PHE A 282 2.32 2.28 12.18
C PHE A 282 1.73 0.87 12.06
N GLN A 283 2.37 -0.10 12.70
CA GLN A 283 2.02 -1.52 12.57
C GLN A 283 0.62 -1.84 13.13
N SER A 284 0.18 -1.14 14.19
CA SER A 284 -1.18 -1.28 14.73
C SER A 284 -2.26 -0.67 13.81
N ALA A 285 -1.88 0.15 12.84
CA ALA A 285 -2.83 0.65 11.84
C ALA A 285 -3.13 -0.38 10.74
N MET A 286 -2.22 -1.32 10.46
CA MET A 286 -2.36 -2.28 9.35
C MET A 286 -3.55 -3.23 9.52
N PRO A 287 -3.79 -3.88 10.66
CA PRO A 287 -4.91 -4.83 10.80
C PRO A 287 -6.30 -4.21 10.69
N THR A 288 -6.45 -2.90 10.93
CA THR A 288 -7.76 -2.22 10.93
C THR A 288 -7.93 -1.14 9.87
N GLY A 289 -6.84 -0.76 9.19
CA GLY A 289 -6.88 0.20 8.09
C GLY A 289 -6.59 -0.46 6.75
N ASN A 290 -5.54 -1.29 6.68
CA ASN A 290 -5.17 -2.02 5.46
C ASN A 290 -5.74 -3.45 5.42
N TRP A 291 -6.25 -3.92 6.54
CA TRP A 291 -6.83 -5.27 6.69
C TRP A 291 -5.86 -6.39 6.30
N MET A 292 -4.58 -6.19 6.62
CA MET A 292 -3.46 -7.10 6.37
C MET A 292 -2.79 -7.49 7.69
N TYR A 293 -2.00 -8.56 7.66
CA TYR A 293 -1.18 -8.93 8.82
C TYR A 293 0.00 -7.97 8.97
N PRO A 294 0.26 -7.44 10.18
CA PRO A 294 1.43 -6.62 10.46
C PRO A 294 2.71 -7.47 10.38
N VAL A 295 3.85 -6.84 10.08
CA VAL A 295 5.14 -7.53 10.02
C VAL A 295 5.90 -7.54 11.36
N THR A 296 5.43 -6.80 12.35
CA THR A 296 5.97 -6.82 13.72
C THR A 296 4.95 -7.40 14.69
N LYS A 297 5.37 -7.63 15.93
CA LYS A 297 4.48 -8.18 16.97
C LYS A 297 3.60 -7.08 17.55
N VAL A 298 2.42 -6.91 17.00
CA VAL A 298 1.33 -6.11 17.58
C VAL A 298 0.11 -7.00 17.82
N GLU A 299 -0.76 -6.57 18.71
CA GLU A 299 -2.01 -7.29 19.02
C GLU A 299 -2.96 -7.21 17.82
N LEU A 300 -3.42 -8.36 17.34
CA LEU A 300 -4.42 -8.44 16.28
C LEU A 300 -5.82 -8.18 16.84
N PRO A 301 -6.67 -7.44 16.12
CA PRO A 301 -8.05 -7.24 16.51
C PRO A 301 -8.80 -8.57 16.61
N LYS A 302 -9.73 -8.65 17.57
CA LYS A 302 -10.64 -9.80 17.69
C LYS A 302 -11.43 -9.99 16.39
N GLY A 303 -11.38 -11.20 15.85
CA GLY A 303 -11.97 -11.55 14.55
C GLY A 303 -10.91 -12.06 13.56
N PHE A 304 -9.64 -11.65 13.70
CA PHE A 304 -8.55 -12.17 12.86
C PHE A 304 -8.32 -13.67 13.06
N GLU A 305 -8.61 -14.20 14.25
CA GLU A 305 -8.52 -15.64 14.57
C GLU A 305 -9.52 -16.51 13.79
N THR A 306 -10.52 -15.89 13.17
CA THR A 306 -11.55 -16.61 12.37
C THR A 306 -11.24 -16.65 10.88
N LEU A 307 -10.18 -15.95 10.44
CA LEU A 307 -9.85 -15.82 9.04
C LEU A 307 -9.25 -17.11 8.46
N THR A 308 -9.41 -17.27 7.16
CA THR A 308 -8.82 -18.39 6.43
C THR A 308 -7.30 -18.30 6.48
N VAL A 309 -6.65 -19.32 7.04
CA VAL A 309 -5.20 -19.50 7.01
C VAL A 309 -4.88 -20.51 5.92
N PRO A 310 -4.09 -20.17 4.90
CA PRO A 310 -3.72 -21.10 3.85
C PRO A 310 -2.90 -22.29 4.36
N ASN A 311 -3.23 -23.50 3.90
CA ASN A 311 -2.42 -24.68 4.19
C ASN A 311 -1.03 -24.63 3.54
N LYS A 312 -0.89 -23.85 2.46
CA LYS A 312 0.36 -23.70 1.71
C LYS A 312 0.46 -22.26 1.17
N ALA A 313 1.59 -21.64 1.44
CA ALA A 313 1.98 -20.37 0.85
C ALA A 313 2.76 -20.62 -0.46
N LEU A 314 2.34 -19.96 -1.53
CA LEU A 314 2.99 -20.03 -2.83
C LEU A 314 3.77 -18.74 -3.08
N SER A 315 4.93 -18.84 -3.72
CA SER A 315 5.74 -17.71 -4.16
C SER A 315 6.70 -18.16 -5.27
N PHE A 316 7.13 -17.21 -6.09
CA PHE A 316 8.31 -17.35 -6.95
C PHE A 316 9.48 -16.55 -6.36
N SER A 317 10.69 -16.84 -6.83
CA SER A 317 11.83 -15.95 -6.53
C SER A 317 11.65 -14.61 -7.24
N SER A 318 12.14 -13.53 -6.62
CA SER A 318 12.08 -12.19 -7.23
C SER A 318 12.82 -12.14 -8.57
N GLU A 319 13.88 -12.94 -8.73
CA GLU A 319 14.67 -13.06 -9.93
C GLU A 319 13.89 -13.72 -11.07
N ASP A 320 13.18 -14.82 -10.78
CA ASP A 320 12.31 -15.49 -11.78
C ASP A 320 11.22 -14.56 -12.27
N ILE A 321 10.56 -13.85 -11.33
CA ILE A 321 9.52 -12.89 -11.66
C ILE A 321 10.08 -11.79 -12.57
N ALA A 322 11.21 -11.19 -12.19
CA ALA A 322 11.83 -10.11 -12.94
C ALA A 322 12.28 -10.52 -14.36
N GLN A 323 12.56 -11.82 -14.59
CA GLN A 323 12.89 -12.34 -15.90
C GLN A 323 11.65 -12.64 -16.75
N LYS A 324 10.60 -13.21 -16.14
CA LYS A 324 9.48 -13.83 -16.85
C LYS A 324 8.21 -12.97 -16.86
N ARG A 325 8.06 -12.00 -15.94
CA ARG A 325 6.85 -11.19 -15.78
C ARG A 325 6.32 -10.60 -17.09
N LYS A 326 7.19 -10.01 -17.90
CA LYS A 326 6.78 -9.39 -19.17
C LYS A 326 6.20 -10.42 -20.17
N SER A 327 6.76 -11.64 -20.19
CA SER A 327 6.23 -12.70 -21.06
C SER A 327 4.91 -13.24 -20.53
N TRP A 328 4.76 -13.38 -19.23
CA TRP A 328 3.51 -13.82 -18.59
C TRP A 328 2.37 -12.81 -18.75
N ILE A 329 2.67 -11.51 -18.67
CA ILE A 329 1.68 -10.45 -18.96
C ILE A 329 1.23 -10.53 -20.43
N ARG A 330 2.15 -10.74 -21.38
CA ARG A 330 1.77 -10.90 -22.79
C ARG A 330 0.93 -12.16 -22.99
N GLU A 331 1.27 -13.26 -22.36
CA GLU A 331 0.50 -14.52 -22.40
C GLU A 331 -0.94 -14.27 -21.91
N TRP A 332 -1.10 -13.59 -20.77
CA TRP A 332 -2.40 -13.20 -20.25
C TRP A 332 -3.17 -12.32 -21.22
N GLN A 333 -2.55 -11.26 -21.76
CA GLN A 333 -3.20 -10.37 -22.74
C GLN A 333 -3.68 -11.11 -24.00
N HIS A 334 -2.85 -11.99 -24.54
CA HIS A 334 -3.21 -12.79 -25.72
C HIS A 334 -4.38 -13.73 -25.41
N ALA A 335 -4.40 -14.33 -24.23
CA ALA A 335 -5.46 -15.23 -23.82
C ALA A 335 -6.84 -14.54 -23.69
N LEU A 336 -6.87 -13.24 -23.41
CA LEU A 336 -8.11 -12.45 -23.31
C LEU A 336 -8.62 -11.97 -24.68
N THR A 337 -7.78 -11.95 -25.71
CA THR A 337 -8.14 -11.39 -27.03
C THR A 337 -8.57 -12.45 -28.04
N PHE A 338 -8.37 -13.74 -27.77
CA PHE A 338 -8.66 -14.89 -28.62
C PHE A 338 -9.32 -16.05 -27.84
#